data_eef15793ae7365b10e917138c6a2dbb6
#
_entry.id   eef15793ae7365b10e917138c6a2dbb6
#
_cell.length_a   1.000
_cell.length_b   1.000
_cell.length_c   1.000
_cell.angle_alpha   90.00
_cell.angle_beta   90.00
_cell.angle_gamma   90.00
#
_symmetry.space_group_name_H-M   'P 1'
#
loop_
_entity.id
_entity.type
_entity.pdbx_description
1 polymer ?
#
loop_
_entity_poly.entity_id
_entity_poly.type
_entity_poly.pdbx_seq_one_letter_code
_entity_poly.pdbx_strand_id
1 'polypeptide(L)'
;GSGMMIPGTGMLINNEMDDFSSKPGTPNGYGLLGSEANAIEGNKRPLSSMTPTIIFKNNEPYMVFGSPGGSRIITTVLQVALNVMDHDMNIAQAVHSPRIHHQWLPEVLMIESGFGPDTERLLTEKGYKLYPSTTMGSVQAIMKEGDYFYGSADPRRPSAGVAIP
;
A
#
# COMPACT_ATOMS: atom_id res chain seq x y z
N GLY A 1 9.63 9.83 -1.24
CA GLY A 1 10.11 11.20 -1.12
C GLY A 1 10.54 11.76 -2.46
N SER A 2 10.87 13.05 -2.50
CA SER A 2 11.25 13.79 -3.72
C SER A 2 12.58 13.33 -4.38
N GLY A 3 13.37 12.53 -3.67
CA GLY A 3 14.74 12.21 -4.05
C GLY A 3 15.74 13.36 -3.81
N MET A 4 15.29 14.47 -3.27
CA MET A 4 16.12 15.64 -2.97
C MET A 4 16.52 15.65 -1.49
N MET A 5 17.73 16.16 -1.24
CA MET A 5 18.28 16.35 0.09
C MET A 5 18.68 17.81 0.27
N ILE A 6 18.44 18.38 1.44
CA ILE A 6 18.92 19.74 1.77
C ILE A 6 20.42 19.65 1.99
N PRO A 7 21.24 20.38 1.19
CA PRO A 7 22.69 20.34 1.29
C PRO A 7 23.19 20.66 2.73
N GLY A 8 24.14 19.88 3.21
CA GLY A 8 24.76 20.05 4.54
C GLY A 8 23.92 19.57 5.73
N THR A 9 22.69 19.05 5.54
CA THR A 9 21.83 18.62 6.65
C THR A 9 21.59 17.12 6.71
N GLY A 10 21.73 16.39 5.58
CA GLY A 10 21.31 14.99 5.48
C GLY A 10 19.79 14.80 5.47
N MET A 11 19.00 15.87 5.50
CA MET A 11 17.54 15.81 5.52
C MET A 11 16.98 15.58 4.13
N LEU A 12 16.19 14.49 3.97
CA LEU A 12 15.45 14.22 2.74
C LEU A 12 14.15 15.04 2.71
N ILE A 13 13.85 15.62 1.55
CA ILE A 13 12.61 16.38 1.34
C ILE A 13 11.50 15.39 0.93
N ASN A 14 10.29 15.62 1.47
CA ASN A 14 9.09 14.88 1.09
C ASN A 14 8.67 15.22 -0.36
N ASN A 15 7.64 14.53 -0.87
CA ASN A 15 7.05 14.77 -2.19
C ASN A 15 5.53 15.00 -2.11
N GLU A 16 5.03 15.52 -0.98
CA GLU A 16 3.60 15.71 -0.74
C GLU A 16 2.92 16.65 -1.75
N MET A 17 3.69 17.50 -2.44
CA MET A 17 3.16 18.34 -3.52
C MET A 17 2.65 17.52 -4.72
N ASP A 18 3.13 16.28 -4.91
CA ASP A 18 2.63 15.36 -5.93
C ASP A 18 1.24 14.80 -5.62
N ASP A 19 0.78 14.92 -4.36
CA ASP A 19 -0.56 14.53 -3.96
C ASP A 19 -1.62 15.54 -4.41
N PHE A 20 -1.22 16.74 -4.84
CA PHE A 20 -2.09 17.66 -5.57
C PHE A 20 -2.23 17.28 -7.05
N SER A 21 -3.33 17.71 -7.65
CA SER A 21 -3.48 17.76 -9.10
C SER A 21 -2.71 18.96 -9.64
N SER A 22 -1.42 18.75 -9.98
CA SER A 22 -0.58 19.81 -10.54
C SER A 22 -1.15 20.38 -11.84
N LYS A 23 -1.78 19.50 -12.63
CA LYS A 23 -2.54 19.84 -13.82
C LYS A 23 -3.77 18.95 -13.90
N PRO A 24 -4.97 19.44 -13.58
CA PRO A 24 -6.19 18.67 -13.65
C PRO A 24 -6.39 17.96 -14.98
N GLY A 25 -6.82 16.70 -14.93
CA GLY A 25 -7.01 15.85 -16.10
C GLY A 25 -5.70 15.29 -16.71
N THR A 26 -4.53 15.55 -16.10
CA THR A 26 -3.25 14.97 -16.53
C THR A 26 -2.76 14.00 -15.47
N PRO A 27 -2.27 12.79 -15.85
CA PRO A 27 -1.74 11.83 -14.89
C PRO A 27 -0.50 12.38 -14.16
N ASN A 28 -0.40 12.11 -12.84
CA ASN A 28 0.81 12.34 -12.06
C ASN A 28 1.85 11.23 -12.25
N GLY A 29 2.95 11.26 -11.50
CA GLY A 29 4.00 10.24 -11.57
C GLY A 29 3.56 8.80 -11.24
N TYR A 30 2.41 8.62 -10.57
CA TYR A 30 1.79 7.34 -10.28
C TYR A 30 0.69 6.94 -11.30
N GLY A 31 0.48 7.74 -12.34
CA GLY A 31 -0.58 7.52 -13.32
C GLY A 31 -1.97 7.92 -12.83
N LEU A 32 -2.08 8.60 -11.68
CA LEU A 32 -3.35 9.04 -11.13
C LEU A 32 -3.81 10.33 -11.81
N LEU A 33 -5.09 10.34 -12.23
CA LEU A 33 -5.76 11.55 -12.71
C LEU A 33 -6.35 12.31 -11.53
N GLY A 34 -5.96 13.57 -11.40
CA GLY A 34 -6.57 14.50 -10.46
C GLY A 34 -7.57 15.44 -11.11
N SER A 35 -8.44 16.03 -10.30
CA SER A 35 -9.44 17.01 -10.70
C SER A 35 -9.15 18.41 -10.16
N GLU A 36 -9.93 19.41 -10.60
CA GLU A 36 -9.88 20.78 -10.09
C GLU A 36 -10.08 20.83 -8.56
N ALA A 37 -10.88 19.93 -8.00
CA ALA A 37 -11.12 19.86 -6.56
C ALA A 37 -9.84 19.67 -5.75
N ASN A 38 -8.84 19.02 -6.31
CA ASN A 38 -7.52 18.79 -5.69
C ASN A 38 -6.39 19.61 -6.36
N ALA A 39 -6.72 20.63 -7.16
CA ALA A 39 -5.71 21.51 -7.77
C ALA A 39 -4.91 22.28 -6.71
N ILE A 40 -3.68 22.65 -7.03
CA ILE A 40 -2.80 23.44 -6.16
C ILE A 40 -3.42 24.83 -5.95
N GLU A 41 -3.53 25.22 -4.68
CA GLU A 41 -4.04 26.54 -4.28
C GLU A 41 -3.37 26.98 -2.97
N GLY A 42 -3.23 28.28 -2.77
CA GLY A 42 -2.67 28.83 -1.53
C GLY A 42 -3.49 28.41 -0.31
N ASN A 43 -2.82 28.02 0.79
CA ASN A 43 -3.42 27.56 2.05
C ASN A 43 -4.26 26.27 1.96
N LYS A 44 -4.21 25.56 0.85
CA LYS A 44 -4.91 24.31 0.63
C LYS A 44 -4.02 23.12 1.03
N ARG A 45 -4.63 22.08 1.59
CA ARG A 45 -3.96 20.81 1.86
C ARG A 45 -4.22 19.83 0.72
N PRO A 46 -3.21 19.03 0.31
CA PRO A 46 -3.44 17.95 -0.65
C PRO A 46 -4.33 16.86 -0.04
N LEU A 47 -4.84 15.97 -0.88
CA LEU A 47 -5.37 14.71 -0.40
C LEU A 47 -4.23 13.90 0.28
N SER A 48 -4.58 12.98 1.18
CA SER A 48 -3.61 12.07 1.78
C SER A 48 -3.57 10.76 1.01
N SER A 49 -2.35 10.30 0.67
CA SER A 49 -2.09 8.96 0.11
C SER A 49 -1.70 7.94 1.17
N MET A 50 -1.61 8.34 2.44
CA MET A 50 -1.24 7.45 3.54
C MET A 50 -2.47 6.74 4.14
N THR A 51 -2.28 5.47 4.51
CA THR A 51 -3.32 4.64 5.10
C THR A 51 -2.74 3.88 6.33
N PRO A 52 -2.24 4.60 7.36
CA PRO A 52 -1.89 3.93 8.62
C PRO A 52 -3.18 3.40 9.24
N THR A 53 -3.19 2.11 9.61
CA THR A 53 -4.43 1.44 9.99
C THR A 53 -4.31 0.78 11.35
N ILE A 54 -5.31 1.00 12.19
CA ILE A 54 -5.49 0.30 13.46
C ILE A 54 -6.87 -0.36 13.43
N ILE A 55 -6.91 -1.67 13.60
CA ILE A 55 -8.15 -2.43 13.70
C ILE A 55 -8.41 -2.76 15.16
N PHE A 56 -9.62 -2.50 15.60
CA PHE A 56 -10.11 -2.87 16.93
C PHE A 56 -11.03 -4.08 16.82
N LYS A 57 -10.90 -5.00 17.78
CA LYS A 57 -11.80 -6.14 17.98
C LYS A 57 -12.25 -6.14 19.42
N ASN A 58 -13.57 -6.12 19.67
CA ASN A 58 -14.14 -6.04 21.01
C ASN A 58 -13.62 -4.83 21.84
N ASN A 59 -13.50 -3.67 21.21
CA ASN A 59 -12.95 -2.43 21.79
C ASN A 59 -11.47 -2.46 22.21
N GLU A 60 -10.73 -3.50 21.84
CA GLU A 60 -9.28 -3.57 22.04
C GLU A 60 -8.52 -3.47 20.72
N PRO A 61 -7.33 -2.84 20.69
CA PRO A 61 -6.47 -2.88 19.52
C PRO A 61 -6.15 -4.34 19.16
N TYR A 62 -6.49 -4.72 17.93
CA TYR A 62 -6.28 -6.06 17.41
C TYR A 62 -5.10 -6.11 16.46
N MET A 63 -5.03 -5.16 15.53
CA MET A 63 -3.96 -5.12 14.54
C MET A 63 -3.58 -3.69 14.20
N VAL A 64 -2.27 -3.42 14.09
CA VAL A 64 -1.70 -2.13 13.67
C VAL A 64 -0.75 -2.39 12.51
N PHE A 65 -0.95 -1.71 11.39
CA PHE A 65 -0.13 -1.93 10.21
C PHE A 65 -0.17 -0.75 9.23
N GLY A 66 0.79 -0.73 8.34
CA GLY A 66 0.89 0.28 7.29
C GLY A 66 1.94 -0.11 6.27
N SER A 67 1.96 0.60 5.16
CA SER A 67 2.86 0.34 4.05
C SER A 67 3.24 1.64 3.34
N PRO A 68 4.46 1.81 2.86
CA PRO A 68 4.76 2.75 1.78
C PRO A 68 4.26 2.19 0.44
N GLY A 69 4.12 3.03 -0.60
CA GLY A 69 3.79 2.52 -1.94
C GLY A 69 2.98 3.46 -2.83
N GLY A 70 2.83 4.73 -2.47
CA GLY A 70 2.02 5.68 -3.25
C GLY A 70 0.57 5.19 -3.38
N SER A 71 0.00 5.22 -4.57
CA SER A 71 -1.38 4.76 -4.83
C SER A 71 -1.66 3.31 -4.42
N ARG A 72 -0.64 2.48 -4.34
CA ARG A 72 -0.75 1.06 -3.96
C ARG A 72 -0.92 0.84 -2.46
N ILE A 73 -0.71 1.86 -1.62
CA ILE A 73 -0.80 1.74 -0.15
C ILE A 73 -2.20 1.24 0.24
N ILE A 74 -3.25 1.85 -0.30
CA ILE A 74 -4.64 1.53 0.05
C ILE A 74 -4.96 0.07 -0.23
N THR A 75 -4.66 -0.41 -1.43
CA THR A 75 -4.95 -1.80 -1.81
C THR A 75 -4.06 -2.81 -1.09
N THR A 76 -2.81 -2.45 -0.80
CA THR A 76 -1.90 -3.26 0.01
C THR A 76 -2.42 -3.46 1.43
N VAL A 77 -2.79 -2.37 2.09
CA VAL A 77 -3.34 -2.40 3.45
C VAL A 77 -4.66 -3.18 3.50
N LEU A 78 -5.56 -2.93 2.54
CA LEU A 78 -6.82 -3.64 2.43
C LEU A 78 -6.63 -5.17 2.30
N GLN A 79 -5.76 -5.62 1.40
CA GLN A 79 -5.53 -7.05 1.21
C GLN A 79 -4.96 -7.72 2.45
N VAL A 80 -4.03 -7.09 3.17
CA VAL A 80 -3.51 -7.63 4.43
C VAL A 80 -4.61 -7.74 5.48
N ALA A 81 -5.48 -6.72 5.60
CA ALA A 81 -6.62 -6.76 6.51
C ALA A 81 -7.57 -7.94 6.18
N LEU A 82 -7.97 -8.08 4.91
CA LEU A 82 -8.86 -9.15 4.46
C LEU A 82 -8.23 -10.55 4.64
N ASN A 83 -6.93 -10.67 4.36
CA ASN A 83 -6.21 -11.93 4.54
C ASN A 83 -6.29 -12.42 5.99
N VAL A 84 -6.19 -11.51 6.97
CA VAL A 84 -6.31 -11.87 8.39
C VAL A 84 -7.77 -12.09 8.79
N MET A 85 -8.68 -11.17 8.40
CA MET A 85 -10.04 -11.14 8.95
C MET A 85 -11.00 -12.10 8.26
N ASP A 86 -10.85 -12.30 6.94
CA ASP A 86 -11.80 -13.06 6.12
C ASP A 86 -11.21 -14.38 5.61
N HIS A 87 -9.88 -14.50 5.59
CA HIS A 87 -9.19 -15.70 5.12
C HIS A 87 -8.41 -16.42 6.22
N ASP A 88 -8.57 -16.01 7.49
CA ASP A 88 -7.98 -16.64 8.69
C ASP A 88 -6.45 -16.85 8.59
N MET A 89 -5.75 -16.01 7.82
CA MET A 89 -4.30 -16.08 7.73
C MET A 89 -3.67 -15.49 9.00
N ASN A 90 -2.59 -16.10 9.48
CA ASN A 90 -1.76 -15.43 10.48
C ASN A 90 -1.08 -14.21 9.87
N ILE A 91 -0.59 -13.29 10.73
CA ILE A 91 -0.06 -11.99 10.26
C ILE A 91 1.13 -12.14 9.30
N ALA A 92 1.97 -13.15 9.48
CA ALA A 92 3.10 -13.40 8.59
C ALA A 92 2.62 -13.88 7.20
N GLN A 93 1.69 -14.83 7.16
CA GLN A 93 1.08 -15.27 5.91
C GLN A 93 0.41 -14.12 5.17
N ALA A 94 -0.38 -13.31 5.89
CA ALA A 94 -1.09 -12.17 5.32
C ALA A 94 -0.15 -11.14 4.69
N VAL A 95 0.94 -10.81 5.38
CA VAL A 95 1.94 -9.85 4.90
C VAL A 95 2.76 -10.41 3.72
N HIS A 96 3.06 -11.71 3.71
CA HIS A 96 3.88 -12.35 2.69
C HIS A 96 3.11 -12.74 1.43
N SER A 97 1.78 -12.83 1.49
CA SER A 97 0.93 -13.19 0.36
C SER A 97 1.15 -12.27 -0.85
N PRO A 98 1.10 -12.81 -2.07
CA PRO A 98 1.20 -12.00 -3.28
C PRO A 98 0.02 -11.04 -3.38
N ARG A 99 0.24 -9.89 -4.01
CA ARG A 99 -0.70 -8.77 -4.07
C ARG A 99 -1.13 -8.45 -5.48
N ILE A 100 -2.32 -7.87 -5.57
CA ILE A 100 -2.86 -7.27 -6.79
C ILE A 100 -3.14 -5.79 -6.55
N HIS A 101 -3.18 -5.00 -7.62
CA HIS A 101 -3.55 -3.58 -7.55
C HIS A 101 -4.24 -3.13 -8.82
N HIS A 102 -5.37 -2.44 -8.67
CA HIS A 102 -6.08 -1.76 -9.73
C HIS A 102 -6.47 -0.37 -9.26
N GLN A 103 -6.22 0.65 -10.10
CA GLN A 103 -6.46 2.05 -9.73
C GLN A 103 -7.30 2.81 -10.77
N TRP A 104 -8.14 2.08 -11.54
CA TRP A 104 -8.95 2.58 -12.65
C TRP A 104 -8.09 2.93 -13.88
N LEU A 105 -7.21 3.88 -13.83
CA LEU A 105 -6.28 4.24 -14.91
C LEU A 105 -4.82 4.13 -14.43
N PRO A 106 -3.95 3.50 -15.23
CA PRO A 106 -4.25 2.74 -16.44
C PRO A 106 -5.16 1.55 -16.15
N GLU A 107 -6.00 1.15 -17.11
CA GLU A 107 -6.95 0.03 -16.99
C GLU A 107 -6.21 -1.32 -17.08
N VAL A 108 -5.45 -1.62 -16.03
CA VAL A 108 -4.72 -2.87 -15.88
C VAL A 108 -4.82 -3.36 -14.43
N LEU A 109 -4.84 -4.68 -14.25
CA LEU A 109 -4.68 -5.31 -12.96
C LEU A 109 -3.20 -5.67 -12.78
N MET A 110 -2.50 -4.90 -11.96
CA MET A 110 -1.13 -5.24 -11.56
C MET A 110 -1.17 -6.48 -10.66
N ILE A 111 -0.30 -7.45 -10.95
CA ILE A 111 -0.25 -8.73 -10.24
C ILE A 111 1.20 -9.09 -9.90
N GLU A 112 1.47 -9.42 -8.64
CA GLU A 112 2.78 -9.95 -8.24
C GLU A 112 2.92 -11.41 -8.66
N SER A 113 4.16 -11.89 -8.74
CA SER A 113 4.44 -13.32 -8.88
C SER A 113 3.97 -14.10 -7.63
N GLY A 114 3.56 -15.36 -7.83
CA GLY A 114 3.12 -16.23 -6.73
C GLY A 114 1.65 -16.61 -6.77
N PHE A 115 0.87 -16.01 -7.65
CA PHE A 115 -0.46 -16.53 -7.97
C PHE A 115 -0.36 -17.77 -8.86
N GLY A 116 -1.27 -18.73 -8.65
CA GLY A 116 -1.35 -19.92 -9.50
C GLY A 116 -1.85 -19.57 -10.91
N PRO A 117 -1.42 -20.35 -11.94
CA PRO A 117 -1.87 -20.14 -13.32
C PRO A 117 -3.41 -20.16 -13.49
N ASP A 118 -4.09 -20.94 -12.66
CA ASP A 118 -5.57 -20.97 -12.67
C ASP A 118 -6.19 -19.65 -12.23
N THR A 119 -5.60 -18.99 -11.21
CA THR A 119 -6.04 -17.67 -10.76
C THR A 119 -5.84 -16.63 -11.86
N GLU A 120 -4.68 -16.63 -12.52
CA GLU A 120 -4.40 -15.69 -13.61
C GLU A 120 -5.35 -15.91 -14.79
N ARG A 121 -5.61 -17.18 -15.14
CA ARG A 121 -6.60 -17.53 -16.18
C ARG A 121 -7.99 -17.01 -15.83
N LEU A 122 -8.49 -17.27 -14.62
CA LEU A 122 -9.79 -16.82 -14.16
C LEU A 122 -9.93 -15.30 -14.13
N LEU A 123 -8.89 -14.58 -13.74
CA LEU A 123 -8.87 -13.12 -13.78
C LEU A 123 -8.95 -12.61 -15.22
N THR A 124 -8.23 -13.24 -16.14
CA THR A 124 -8.27 -12.90 -17.56
C THR A 124 -9.66 -13.20 -18.17
N GLU A 125 -10.27 -14.33 -17.84
CA GLU A 125 -11.63 -14.69 -18.26
C GLU A 125 -12.69 -13.71 -17.72
N LYS A 126 -12.45 -13.09 -16.57
CA LYS A 126 -13.26 -12.00 -16.03
C LYS A 126 -13.06 -10.65 -16.74
N GLY A 127 -12.15 -10.58 -17.71
CA GLY A 127 -11.89 -9.39 -18.49
C GLY A 127 -10.74 -8.51 -17.98
N TYR A 128 -10.03 -8.91 -16.94
CA TYR A 128 -8.88 -8.14 -16.44
C TYR A 128 -7.68 -8.29 -17.39
N LYS A 129 -7.07 -7.15 -17.72
CA LYS A 129 -5.77 -7.11 -18.39
C LYS A 129 -4.68 -7.18 -17.33
N LEU A 130 -4.04 -8.35 -17.21
CA LEU A 130 -2.98 -8.56 -16.22
C LEU A 130 -1.70 -7.83 -16.62
N TYR A 131 -1.07 -7.17 -15.65
CA TYR A 131 0.21 -6.51 -15.79
C TYR A 131 1.16 -7.00 -14.68
N PRO A 132 2.21 -7.76 -15.02
CA PRO A 132 3.17 -8.23 -14.03
C PRO A 132 3.83 -7.09 -13.27
N SER A 133 3.89 -7.19 -11.95
CA SER A 133 4.55 -6.24 -11.07
C SER A 133 5.57 -6.97 -10.19
N THR A 134 6.70 -6.34 -9.94
CA THR A 134 7.77 -6.94 -9.13
C THR A 134 7.47 -6.90 -7.65
N THR A 135 6.98 -5.75 -7.16
CA THR A 135 6.69 -5.54 -5.72
C THR A 135 5.61 -4.49 -5.52
N MET A 136 4.75 -4.70 -4.54
CA MET A 136 3.72 -3.74 -4.13
C MET A 136 3.76 -3.50 -2.63
N GLY A 137 4.22 -2.31 -2.24
CA GLY A 137 4.32 -1.91 -0.85
C GLY A 137 5.45 -2.58 -0.06
N SER A 138 5.39 -2.43 1.25
CA SER A 138 6.27 -3.05 2.24
C SER A 138 5.60 -2.92 3.60
N VAL A 139 4.76 -3.88 3.96
CA VAL A 139 3.94 -3.82 5.16
C VAL A 139 4.76 -4.12 6.40
N GLN A 140 4.59 -3.28 7.42
CA GLN A 140 5.02 -3.57 8.78
C GLN A 140 3.75 -3.74 9.60
N ALA A 141 3.61 -4.86 10.29
CA ALA A 141 2.39 -5.21 10.98
C ALA A 141 2.65 -5.82 12.35
N ILE A 142 1.78 -5.48 13.30
CA ILE A 142 1.70 -6.11 14.62
C ILE A 142 0.25 -6.50 14.85
N MET A 143 0.04 -7.73 15.33
CA MET A 143 -1.27 -8.27 15.71
C MET A 143 -1.22 -8.73 17.17
N LYS A 144 -2.29 -8.47 17.92
CA LYS A 144 -2.48 -8.96 19.29
C LYS A 144 -3.45 -10.15 19.27
N GLU A 145 -3.04 -11.24 19.91
CA GLU A 145 -3.91 -12.41 20.12
C GLU A 145 -3.72 -12.91 21.54
N GLY A 146 -4.75 -12.77 22.37
CA GLY A 146 -4.67 -12.97 23.81
C GLY A 146 -3.62 -12.01 24.42
N ASP A 147 -2.67 -12.58 25.16
CA ASP A 147 -1.59 -11.84 25.81
C ASP A 147 -0.32 -11.71 24.92
N TYR A 148 -0.37 -12.20 23.69
CA TYR A 148 0.77 -12.22 22.80
C TYR A 148 0.67 -11.18 21.69
N PHE A 149 1.84 -10.68 21.28
CA PHE A 149 2.01 -9.84 20.11
C PHE A 149 2.77 -10.60 19.03
N TYR A 150 2.24 -10.58 17.83
CA TYR A 150 2.84 -11.18 16.65
C TYR A 150 3.24 -10.06 15.69
N GLY A 151 4.53 -9.97 15.37
CA GLY A 151 5.05 -9.01 14.41
C GLY A 151 5.38 -9.66 13.08
N SER A 152 5.16 -8.93 11.98
CA SER A 152 5.61 -9.34 10.66
C SER A 152 6.20 -8.17 9.90
N ALA A 153 7.41 -8.37 9.40
CA ALA A 153 8.08 -7.47 8.46
C ALA A 153 7.93 -8.00 7.04
N ASP A 154 7.66 -7.12 6.09
CA ASP A 154 7.48 -7.48 4.69
C ASP A 154 8.81 -7.88 4.03
N PRO A 155 8.90 -9.07 3.40
CA PRO A 155 10.13 -9.52 2.77
C PRO A 155 10.47 -8.76 1.47
N ARG A 156 9.57 -7.92 0.97
CA ARG A 156 9.74 -7.17 -0.29
C ARG A 156 10.82 -6.10 -0.21
N ARG A 157 11.19 -5.67 1.00
CA ARG A 157 12.32 -4.77 1.22
C ARG A 157 13.35 -5.43 2.12
N PRO A 158 14.64 -5.45 1.71
CA PRO A 158 15.71 -5.88 2.59
C PRO A 158 15.79 -4.93 3.80
N SER A 159 16.26 -5.40 4.92
CA SER A 159 16.41 -4.65 6.19
C SER A 159 15.11 -4.41 6.97
N ALA A 160 13.97 -4.96 6.55
CA ALA A 160 12.80 -5.03 7.40
C ALA A 160 12.98 -6.15 8.43
N GLY A 161 12.59 -5.90 9.68
CA GLY A 161 12.74 -6.86 10.76
C GLY A 161 11.72 -6.65 11.86
N VAL A 162 11.52 -7.68 12.67
CA VAL A 162 10.72 -7.63 13.89
C VAL A 162 11.67 -7.76 15.08
N ALA A 163 11.60 -6.80 15.99
CA ALA A 163 12.27 -6.88 17.29
C ALA A 163 11.23 -7.24 18.35
N ILE A 164 11.59 -8.19 19.21
CA ILE A 164 10.83 -8.57 20.40
C ILE A 164 11.56 -7.95 21.61
N PRO A 165 10.85 -7.26 22.51
CA PRO A 165 11.46 -6.67 23.71
C PRO A 165 11.95 -7.74 24.69
#